data_5ec1980946f8c30aae15e02fe9051098
#
_entry.id   5ec1980946f8c30aae15e02fe9051098
#
_cell.length_a   1.000
_cell.length_b   1.000
_cell.length_c   1.000
_cell.angle_alpha   90.00
_cell.angle_beta   90.00
_cell.angle_gamma   90.00
#
_symmetry.space_group_name_H-M   'P 1'
#
loop_
_entity.id
_entity.type
_entity.pdbx_description
1 polymer ?
#
loop_
_entity_poly.entity_id
_entity_poly.type
_entity_poly.pdbx_seq_one_letter_code
_entity_poly.pdbx_strand_id
1 'polypeptide(L)'
;MTMKKSWLSYTLFALVALLMLACEPLVKPSNTFSVVFDANGGIGSMDMEVYSAYYKGYEEKLPENTFTREGYVFTGWNTAPDGSGTAYTNEQAITISQNLKLYAQWDRMSVALFFDANGGSGNMDVQFLKYDLAGTLNENTFMRGGYVFTGWNTEPDGSGTSYKDKSEITIKEETSIYAQWKLLVSGTENGYSYIDLGLPSELKWSISNVGAGIPEGTGDYFAWGETEPKKEYSWDTYKWCVYGNSVYMMTKYNTDSHYGTVVDNKEFLDIEDDAAHANMGDKWRMPTGNEYVELLNHCTWTWASQNGINGYIVKSKTNGNSMFLPAAGWKYKTGSESVSKWGFYWLNSLTTAISPANAYYWKFYSEPYKYQYDHHDYTGRYYGMTIRAVYAEFAIITFNANGGEGEMPAQKMAIGESQALMSNAFTRAGYNFTGWNTAPDGSGTAYAEHQIINPQQNLTLYAQWKREPVVVTFDANGGSGSMEPQLFDPEVLQALPA
;
A
#
# COMPACT_ATOMS: atom_id res chain seq x y z
N MET A 1 19.75 -96.22 -80.21
CA MET A 1 20.00 -95.40 -81.36
C MET A 1 20.21 -94.03 -80.94
N THR A 2 21.27 -93.64 -80.63
CA THR A 2 22.54 -93.19 -81.13
C THR A 2 22.60 -91.63 -81.14
N MET A 3 23.47 -91.17 -80.22
CA MET A 3 24.33 -89.99 -80.31
C MET A 3 23.79 -88.66 -80.93
N LYS A 4 23.54 -87.72 -80.05
CA LYS A 4 23.80 -86.28 -80.22
C LYS A 4 23.83 -85.56 -78.87
N LYS A 5 24.80 -85.77 -78.04
CA LYS A 5 25.09 -85.02 -76.81
C LYS A 5 26.63 -84.91 -76.65
N SER A 6 27.27 -84.00 -77.38
CA SER A 6 28.70 -83.74 -77.06
C SER A 6 29.26 -82.40 -77.56
N TRP A 7 28.45 -81.50 -78.15
CA TRP A 7 29.07 -80.20 -78.58
C TRP A 7 28.56 -78.96 -77.86
N LEU A 8 27.47 -79.06 -77.04
CA LEU A 8 27.01 -77.91 -76.32
C LEU A 8 27.73 -77.74 -74.95
N SER A 9 28.44 -78.71 -74.45
CA SER A 9 29.09 -78.70 -73.19
C SER A 9 30.49 -77.97 -73.17
N TYR A 10 31.16 -77.92 -74.28
CA TYR A 10 32.50 -77.26 -74.37
C TYR A 10 32.42 -75.75 -74.67
N THR A 11 31.38 -75.27 -75.37
CA THR A 11 31.21 -73.83 -75.64
C THR A 11 30.70 -73.09 -74.36
N LEU A 12 29.96 -73.79 -73.50
CA LEU A 12 29.43 -73.14 -72.22
C LEU A 12 30.59 -73.05 -71.20
N PHE A 13 31.54 -74.01 -71.20
CA PHE A 13 32.66 -73.96 -70.30
C PHE A 13 33.69 -72.89 -70.74
N ALA A 14 33.91 -72.69 -72.02
CA ALA A 14 34.79 -71.61 -72.50
C ALA A 14 34.23 -70.22 -72.29
N LEU A 15 32.87 -70.04 -72.38
CA LEU A 15 32.27 -68.76 -72.16
C LEU A 15 32.16 -68.39 -70.63
N VAL A 16 32.04 -69.42 -69.75
CA VAL A 16 32.05 -69.24 -68.29
C VAL A 16 33.49 -69.03 -67.82
N ALA A 17 34.49 -69.67 -68.44
CA ALA A 17 35.92 -69.40 -68.13
C ALA A 17 36.38 -68.00 -68.60
N LEU A 18 35.85 -67.50 -69.77
CA LEU A 18 36.17 -66.11 -70.21
C LEU A 18 35.48 -65.02 -69.44
N LEU A 19 34.29 -65.29 -68.83
CA LEU A 19 33.57 -64.40 -67.91
C LEU A 19 34.18 -64.39 -66.51
N MET A 20 34.97 -65.44 -66.12
CA MET A 20 35.61 -65.49 -64.84
C MET A 20 37.03 -64.83 -64.85
N LEU A 21 37.65 -64.54 -66.04
CA LEU A 21 38.94 -63.84 -66.15
C LEU A 21 38.75 -62.32 -66.33
N ALA A 22 37.52 -61.78 -66.35
CA ALA A 22 37.25 -60.35 -66.47
C ALA A 22 36.77 -59.71 -65.17
N CYS A 23 36.72 -60.47 -64.10
CA CYS A 23 36.42 -59.92 -62.79
C CYS A 23 37.75 -59.85 -62.00
N GLU A 24 38.64 -58.97 -62.39
CA GLU A 24 39.55 -58.44 -61.38
C GLU A 24 38.78 -57.78 -60.34
N PRO A 25 38.92 -58.10 -59.06
CA PRO A 25 38.39 -57.28 -58.01
C PRO A 25 39.03 -55.91 -58.12
N LEU A 26 38.28 -54.92 -58.59
CA LEU A 26 38.65 -53.52 -58.42
C LEU A 26 38.65 -53.22 -56.88
N VAL A 27 39.59 -53.80 -56.17
CA VAL A 27 39.99 -53.34 -54.88
C VAL A 27 40.90 -52.14 -55.11
N LYS A 28 40.28 -51.00 -55.45
CA LYS A 28 40.96 -49.74 -55.21
C LYS A 28 41.21 -49.68 -53.70
N PRO A 29 42.38 -49.26 -53.22
CA PRO A 29 42.54 -48.99 -51.84
C PRO A 29 41.47 -47.96 -51.40
N SER A 30 40.48 -48.37 -50.59
CA SER A 30 39.52 -47.46 -50.04
C SER A 30 40.29 -46.51 -49.12
N ASN A 31 40.47 -45.26 -49.52
CA ASN A 31 40.90 -44.24 -48.57
C ASN A 31 39.80 -44.11 -47.54
N THR A 32 40.06 -44.72 -46.39
CA THR A 32 39.16 -44.55 -45.22
C THR A 32 39.72 -43.41 -44.36
N PHE A 33 38.85 -42.55 -43.95
CA PHE A 33 39.14 -41.46 -43.01
C PHE A 33 38.42 -41.72 -41.71
N SER A 34 39.07 -41.35 -40.60
CA SER A 34 38.51 -41.48 -39.28
C SER A 34 38.03 -40.14 -38.73
N VAL A 35 36.92 -40.16 -38.00
CA VAL A 35 36.45 -39.06 -37.18
C VAL A 35 36.50 -39.46 -35.73
N VAL A 36 37.29 -38.76 -34.95
CA VAL A 36 37.41 -38.94 -33.49
C VAL A 36 36.72 -37.83 -32.78
N PHE A 37 35.92 -38.16 -31.79
CA PHE A 37 35.16 -37.23 -30.99
C PHE A 37 35.81 -36.98 -29.62
N ASP A 38 35.97 -35.74 -29.26
CA ASP A 38 36.53 -35.30 -27.97
C ASP A 38 35.43 -34.55 -27.20
N ALA A 39 35.17 -34.99 -25.98
CA ALA A 39 34.14 -34.40 -25.11
C ALA A 39 34.41 -32.93 -24.74
N ASN A 40 35.65 -32.43 -24.92
CA ASN A 40 36.04 -31.05 -24.67
C ASN A 40 35.54 -30.51 -23.32
N GLY A 41 35.88 -31.23 -22.26
CA GLY A 41 35.43 -30.94 -20.87
C GLY A 41 34.11 -31.52 -20.47
N GLY A 42 33.45 -32.25 -21.37
CA GLY A 42 32.31 -33.12 -21.04
C GLY A 42 32.75 -34.49 -20.52
N ILE A 43 31.79 -35.33 -20.21
CA ILE A 43 31.97 -36.73 -19.77
C ILE A 43 31.22 -37.66 -20.73
N GLY A 44 31.63 -38.93 -20.73
CA GLY A 44 31.10 -39.98 -21.61
C GLY A 44 32.16 -40.46 -22.61
N SER A 45 31.75 -41.32 -23.56
CA SER A 45 32.57 -41.83 -24.64
C SER A 45 31.76 -41.90 -25.92
N MET A 46 32.43 -41.67 -27.02
CA MET A 46 31.92 -41.93 -28.38
C MET A 46 32.94 -42.72 -29.14
N ASP A 47 32.45 -43.73 -29.88
CA ASP A 47 33.32 -44.54 -30.73
C ASP A 47 33.89 -43.69 -31.89
N MET A 48 35.05 -44.05 -32.34
CA MET A 48 35.63 -43.51 -33.57
C MET A 48 34.83 -44.01 -34.76
N GLU A 49 34.35 -43.07 -35.57
CA GLU A 49 33.68 -43.43 -36.83
C GLU A 49 34.71 -43.54 -37.96
N VAL A 50 34.53 -44.55 -38.83
CA VAL A 50 35.38 -44.76 -39.99
C VAL A 50 34.54 -44.61 -41.26
N TYR A 51 34.89 -43.63 -42.07
CA TYR A 51 34.18 -43.25 -43.28
C TYR A 51 34.99 -43.69 -44.52
N SER A 52 34.32 -44.29 -45.52
CA SER A 52 34.94 -44.75 -46.76
C SER A 52 34.75 -43.75 -47.90
N ALA A 53 35.82 -43.17 -48.40
CA ALA A 53 35.83 -42.22 -49.53
C ALA A 53 35.61 -42.90 -50.88
N TYR A 54 34.71 -43.90 -50.99
CA TYR A 54 34.53 -44.71 -52.20
C TYR A 54 33.90 -43.94 -53.38
N TYR A 55 33.17 -42.86 -53.11
CA TYR A 55 32.55 -42.04 -54.15
C TYR A 55 32.78 -40.54 -53.84
N LYS A 56 33.24 -39.79 -54.84
CA LYS A 56 33.42 -38.35 -54.74
C LYS A 56 32.03 -37.71 -54.57
N GLY A 57 31.76 -37.08 -53.41
CA GLY A 57 30.50 -36.41 -53.08
C GLY A 57 29.51 -37.24 -52.28
N TYR A 58 29.87 -38.38 -51.70
CA TYR A 58 29.04 -39.10 -50.75
C TYR A 58 29.10 -38.39 -49.41
N GLU A 59 27.94 -37.97 -48.90
CA GLU A 59 27.80 -37.37 -47.56
C GLU A 59 27.41 -38.46 -46.59
N GLU A 60 28.12 -38.50 -45.46
CA GLU A 60 27.76 -39.34 -44.32
C GLU A 60 27.40 -38.47 -43.13
N LYS A 61 26.45 -38.97 -42.33
CA LYS A 61 25.92 -38.25 -41.17
C LYS A 61 26.81 -38.49 -39.95
N LEU A 62 27.17 -37.41 -39.27
CA LEU A 62 27.83 -37.52 -37.97
C LEU A 62 26.88 -38.22 -36.96
N PRO A 63 27.38 -39.04 -36.04
CA PRO A 63 26.57 -39.65 -35.01
C PRO A 63 26.01 -38.59 -34.06
N GLU A 64 24.90 -38.94 -33.41
CA GLU A 64 24.35 -38.14 -32.33
C GLU A 64 25.34 -38.03 -31.18
N ASN A 65 25.47 -36.82 -30.62
CA ASN A 65 26.31 -36.59 -29.46
C ASN A 65 25.82 -37.34 -28.23
N THR A 66 26.64 -38.15 -27.59
CA THR A 66 26.38 -38.85 -26.33
C THR A 66 27.17 -38.28 -25.15
N PHE A 67 28.06 -37.31 -25.37
CA PHE A 67 28.71 -36.63 -24.26
C PHE A 67 27.72 -35.74 -23.51
N THR A 68 27.94 -35.63 -22.22
CA THR A 68 27.21 -34.73 -21.34
C THR A 68 28.17 -33.81 -20.59
N ARG A 69 27.71 -32.62 -20.20
CA ARG A 69 28.45 -31.71 -19.35
C ARG A 69 27.46 -31.01 -18.42
N GLU A 70 27.68 -31.18 -17.13
CA GLU A 70 26.79 -30.63 -16.10
C GLU A 70 26.68 -29.11 -16.25
N GLY A 71 25.44 -28.60 -16.32
CA GLY A 71 25.14 -27.20 -16.48
C GLY A 71 25.41 -26.62 -17.87
N TYR A 72 25.63 -27.45 -18.87
CA TYR A 72 25.89 -27.02 -20.24
C TYR A 72 24.98 -27.74 -21.22
N VAL A 73 24.69 -27.08 -22.31
CA VAL A 73 24.01 -27.64 -23.48
C VAL A 73 25.02 -27.83 -24.61
N PHE A 74 25.01 -29.00 -25.23
CA PHE A 74 25.77 -29.23 -26.43
C PHE A 74 25.27 -28.35 -27.59
N THR A 75 26.16 -27.64 -28.24
CA THR A 75 25.80 -26.70 -29.33
C THR A 75 26.29 -27.15 -30.70
N GLY A 76 27.14 -28.18 -30.74
CA GLY A 76 27.69 -28.72 -31.98
C GLY A 76 29.15 -29.16 -31.83
N TRP A 77 29.77 -29.44 -32.95
CA TRP A 77 31.15 -29.88 -33.05
C TRP A 77 32.04 -28.79 -33.64
N ASN A 78 33.34 -28.81 -33.31
CA ASN A 78 34.29 -27.92 -33.96
C ASN A 78 35.65 -28.65 -34.14
N THR A 79 36.41 -28.30 -35.17
CA THR A 79 37.76 -28.86 -35.39
C THR A 79 38.80 -28.32 -34.41
N ALA A 80 38.50 -27.24 -33.69
CA ALA A 80 39.33 -26.68 -32.63
C ALA A 80 38.58 -26.69 -31.29
N PRO A 81 39.27 -26.97 -30.16
CA PRO A 81 38.62 -27.07 -28.85
C PRO A 81 38.03 -25.75 -28.36
N ASP A 82 38.57 -24.61 -28.80
CA ASP A 82 38.12 -23.25 -28.46
C ASP A 82 37.02 -22.71 -29.40
N GLY A 83 36.52 -23.52 -30.36
CA GLY A 83 35.49 -23.14 -31.31
C GLY A 83 35.99 -22.29 -32.49
N SER A 84 37.30 -22.03 -32.63
CA SER A 84 37.84 -21.18 -33.69
C SER A 84 37.98 -21.88 -35.04
N GLY A 85 37.82 -23.21 -35.10
CA GLY A 85 37.92 -24.00 -36.29
C GLY A 85 36.63 -24.08 -37.12
N THR A 86 36.48 -25.16 -37.90
CA THR A 86 35.27 -25.42 -38.67
C THR A 86 34.20 -26.01 -37.77
N ALA A 87 33.02 -25.38 -37.75
CA ALA A 87 31.87 -25.81 -36.96
C ALA A 87 30.98 -26.81 -37.75
N TYR A 88 30.43 -27.78 -37.00
CA TYR A 88 29.43 -28.74 -37.50
C TYR A 88 28.28 -28.84 -36.48
N THR A 89 27.09 -28.99 -37.01
CA THR A 89 25.92 -29.27 -36.14
C THR A 89 25.87 -30.73 -35.75
N ASN A 90 25.05 -31.06 -34.72
CA ASN A 90 24.79 -32.43 -34.35
C ASN A 90 24.20 -33.19 -35.54
N GLU A 91 24.64 -34.44 -35.79
CA GLU A 91 24.15 -35.29 -36.84
C GLU A 91 24.28 -34.66 -38.27
N GLN A 92 25.14 -33.67 -38.47
CA GLN A 92 25.34 -33.02 -39.79
C GLN A 92 25.84 -34.03 -40.82
N ALA A 93 25.29 -33.98 -42.02
CA ALA A 93 25.87 -34.67 -43.18
C ALA A 93 27.17 -33.97 -43.61
N ILE A 94 28.27 -34.71 -43.71
CA ILE A 94 29.58 -34.17 -44.04
C ILE A 94 30.26 -34.98 -45.12
N THR A 95 31.09 -34.34 -45.93
CA THR A 95 32.03 -34.99 -46.86
C THR A 95 33.42 -34.98 -46.27
N ILE A 96 34.03 -36.15 -46.09
CA ILE A 96 35.33 -36.29 -45.43
C ILE A 96 36.41 -36.57 -46.45
N SER A 97 37.46 -35.77 -46.42
CA SER A 97 38.65 -35.90 -47.32
C SER A 97 39.96 -36.13 -46.52
N GLN A 98 39.90 -36.10 -45.20
CA GLN A 98 41.04 -36.32 -44.28
C GLN A 98 40.52 -36.77 -42.91
N ASN A 99 41.39 -37.31 -42.10
CA ASN A 99 41.06 -37.61 -40.71
C ASN A 99 40.67 -36.33 -39.99
N LEU A 100 39.58 -36.40 -39.19
CA LEU A 100 39.08 -35.28 -38.41
C LEU A 100 39.12 -35.62 -36.91
N LYS A 101 39.41 -34.63 -36.11
CA LYS A 101 39.11 -34.64 -34.68
C LYS A 101 38.11 -33.54 -34.39
N LEU A 102 36.97 -33.90 -33.85
CA LEU A 102 35.87 -33.00 -33.54
C LEU A 102 35.71 -32.84 -32.03
N TYR A 103 35.74 -31.61 -31.59
CA TYR A 103 35.57 -31.23 -30.18
C TYR A 103 34.17 -30.77 -29.93
N ALA A 104 33.50 -31.35 -28.93
CA ALA A 104 32.19 -30.91 -28.50
C ALA A 104 32.24 -29.43 -28.07
N GLN A 105 31.27 -28.67 -28.52
CA GLN A 105 31.08 -27.28 -28.12
C GLN A 105 29.93 -27.19 -27.14
N TRP A 106 30.11 -26.35 -26.11
CA TRP A 106 29.18 -26.26 -24.97
C TRP A 106 28.83 -24.81 -24.69
N ASP A 107 27.53 -24.53 -24.47
CA ASP A 107 27.09 -23.27 -23.88
C ASP A 107 26.50 -23.51 -22.50
N ARG A 108 26.71 -22.57 -21.55
CA ARG A 108 26.09 -22.68 -20.22
C ARG A 108 24.56 -22.65 -20.33
N MET A 109 23.89 -23.54 -19.64
CA MET A 109 22.45 -23.53 -19.54
C MET A 109 21.97 -22.19 -18.97
N SER A 110 20.80 -21.79 -19.39
CA SER A 110 20.07 -20.70 -18.74
C SER A 110 19.17 -21.29 -17.65
N VAL A 111 19.25 -20.74 -16.45
CA VAL A 111 18.52 -21.18 -15.27
C VAL A 111 17.58 -20.06 -14.86
N ALA A 112 16.34 -20.39 -14.56
CA ALA A 112 15.30 -19.43 -14.21
C ALA A 112 15.42 -18.99 -12.73
N LEU A 113 15.32 -17.69 -12.52
CA LEU A 113 15.21 -17.05 -11.21
C LEU A 113 13.85 -16.35 -11.12
N PHE A 114 13.04 -16.74 -10.16
CA PHE A 114 11.72 -16.19 -9.90
C PHE A 114 11.77 -15.22 -8.73
N PHE A 115 11.01 -14.15 -8.84
CA PHE A 115 10.85 -13.13 -7.80
C PHE A 115 9.46 -13.23 -7.20
N ASP A 116 9.39 -13.36 -5.87
CA ASP A 116 8.14 -13.37 -5.13
C ASP A 116 8.02 -12.09 -4.29
N ALA A 117 6.89 -11.42 -4.40
CA ALA A 117 6.62 -10.19 -3.67
C ALA A 117 6.49 -10.36 -2.14
N ASN A 118 6.32 -11.59 -1.66
CA ASN A 118 6.22 -11.98 -0.24
C ASN A 118 5.29 -11.05 0.56
N GLY A 119 4.03 -11.02 0.13
CA GLY A 119 3.00 -10.17 0.73
C GLY A 119 2.96 -8.73 0.21
N GLY A 120 3.88 -8.34 -0.67
CA GLY A 120 3.83 -7.09 -1.42
C GLY A 120 2.96 -7.19 -2.68
N SER A 121 2.98 -6.18 -3.50
CA SER A 121 2.22 -6.03 -4.75
C SER A 121 3.13 -5.71 -5.92
N GLY A 122 2.66 -5.97 -7.13
CA GLY A 122 3.40 -5.74 -8.38
C GLY A 122 3.80 -7.05 -9.03
N ASN A 123 4.53 -6.95 -10.13
CA ASN A 123 5.06 -8.09 -10.87
C ASN A 123 6.52 -7.83 -11.23
N MET A 124 7.30 -8.88 -11.25
CA MET A 124 8.64 -8.91 -11.83
C MET A 124 8.74 -10.08 -12.80
N ASP A 125 9.36 -9.85 -13.95
CA ASP A 125 9.60 -10.90 -14.93
C ASP A 125 10.64 -11.89 -14.41
N VAL A 126 10.52 -13.13 -14.87
CA VAL A 126 11.52 -14.17 -14.63
C VAL A 126 12.86 -13.72 -15.19
N GLN A 127 13.90 -13.79 -14.39
CA GLN A 127 15.27 -13.52 -14.81
C GLN A 127 15.99 -14.82 -15.17
N PHE A 128 16.65 -14.86 -16.33
CA PHE A 128 17.46 -16.01 -16.72
C PHE A 128 18.95 -15.72 -16.48
N LEU A 129 19.58 -16.58 -15.70
CA LEU A 129 21.00 -16.52 -15.38
C LEU A 129 21.74 -17.72 -15.98
N LYS A 130 23.04 -17.59 -16.25
CA LYS A 130 23.86 -18.71 -16.71
C LYS A 130 24.21 -19.63 -15.53
N TYR A 131 24.07 -20.94 -15.72
CA TYR A 131 24.41 -21.97 -14.74
C TYR A 131 25.76 -21.74 -14.08
N ASP A 132 25.82 -21.71 -12.75
CA ASP A 132 27.06 -21.57 -11.97
C ASP A 132 27.93 -20.37 -12.39
N LEU A 133 27.31 -19.28 -12.80
CA LEU A 133 27.95 -18.02 -13.13
C LEU A 133 27.23 -16.88 -12.39
N ALA A 134 28.02 -16.02 -11.74
CA ALA A 134 27.44 -14.86 -11.05
C ALA A 134 26.73 -13.94 -12.03
N GLY A 135 25.50 -13.56 -11.68
CA GLY A 135 24.68 -12.61 -12.40
C GLY A 135 24.05 -11.60 -11.45
N THR A 136 23.85 -10.38 -11.92
CA THR A 136 23.28 -9.30 -11.13
C THR A 136 21.76 -9.43 -11.05
N LEU A 137 21.19 -9.36 -9.85
CA LEU A 137 19.75 -9.34 -9.63
C LEU A 137 19.11 -8.11 -10.27
N ASN A 138 17.93 -8.31 -10.87
CA ASN A 138 17.08 -7.20 -11.31
C ASN A 138 16.67 -6.34 -10.11
N GLU A 139 16.51 -5.03 -10.36
CA GLU A 139 16.02 -4.08 -9.35
C GLU A 139 14.61 -4.43 -8.89
N ASN A 140 14.37 -4.37 -7.59
CA ASN A 140 13.04 -4.59 -7.02
C ASN A 140 12.02 -3.56 -7.54
N THR A 141 10.92 -4.06 -8.09
CA THR A 141 9.76 -3.24 -8.48
C THR A 141 8.51 -3.51 -7.65
N PHE A 142 8.57 -4.48 -6.74
CA PHE A 142 7.46 -4.72 -5.82
C PHE A 142 7.30 -3.58 -4.83
N MET A 143 6.07 -3.36 -4.40
CA MET A 143 5.69 -2.36 -3.41
C MET A 143 4.92 -3.02 -2.28
N ARG A 144 5.11 -2.52 -1.05
CA ARG A 144 4.30 -2.89 0.11
C ARG A 144 4.06 -1.64 0.95
N GLY A 145 2.80 -1.18 1.00
CA GLY A 145 2.43 0.05 1.70
C GLY A 145 2.63 -0.08 3.21
N GLY A 146 3.28 0.89 3.81
CA GLY A 146 3.66 0.85 5.22
C GLY A 146 4.92 0.03 5.52
N TYR A 147 5.63 -0.44 4.49
CA TYR A 147 6.88 -1.20 4.64
C TYR A 147 7.96 -0.64 3.72
N VAL A 148 9.21 -0.88 4.09
CA VAL A 148 10.39 -0.64 3.24
C VAL A 148 11.00 -1.97 2.83
N PHE A 149 11.34 -2.10 1.55
CA PHE A 149 12.08 -3.24 1.04
C PHE A 149 13.51 -3.27 1.60
N THR A 150 13.94 -4.41 2.10
CA THR A 150 15.27 -4.56 2.73
C THR A 150 16.22 -5.46 1.97
N GLY A 151 15.72 -6.20 0.97
CA GLY A 151 16.49 -7.14 0.16
C GLY A 151 15.70 -8.40 -0.16
N TRP A 152 16.41 -9.39 -0.65
CA TRP A 152 15.88 -10.69 -1.07
C TRP A 152 16.34 -11.79 -0.13
N ASN A 153 15.58 -12.87 -0.03
CA ASN A 153 15.98 -14.07 0.68
C ASN A 153 15.49 -15.32 -0.06
N THR A 154 16.20 -16.44 0.05
CA THR A 154 15.79 -17.73 -0.55
C THR A 154 14.60 -18.36 0.16
N GLU A 155 14.24 -17.87 1.37
CA GLU A 155 13.09 -18.32 2.13
C GLU A 155 12.16 -17.13 2.44
N PRO A 156 10.80 -17.33 2.39
CA PRO A 156 9.85 -16.24 2.61
C PRO A 156 9.92 -15.63 4.01
N ASP A 157 10.31 -16.40 5.03
CA ASP A 157 10.44 -15.98 6.42
C ASP A 157 11.80 -15.32 6.74
N GLY A 158 12.70 -15.22 5.73
CA GLY A 158 14.03 -14.62 5.88
C GLY A 158 15.08 -15.54 6.49
N SER A 159 14.79 -16.83 6.73
CA SER A 159 15.70 -17.79 7.35
C SER A 159 16.79 -18.32 6.41
N GLY A 160 16.63 -18.14 5.10
CA GLY A 160 17.55 -18.60 4.07
C GLY A 160 18.71 -17.64 3.80
N THR A 161 19.24 -17.69 2.58
CA THR A 161 20.35 -16.82 2.15
C THR A 161 19.81 -15.45 1.72
N SER A 162 20.36 -14.39 2.29
CA SER A 162 19.97 -13.01 2.00
C SER A 162 20.81 -12.37 0.90
N TYR A 163 20.17 -11.59 0.05
CA TYR A 163 20.79 -10.81 -1.00
C TYR A 163 20.32 -9.35 -0.94
N LYS A 164 21.23 -8.41 -1.20
CA LYS A 164 20.86 -7.01 -1.40
C LYS A 164 20.22 -6.84 -2.77
N ASP A 165 19.43 -5.78 -2.91
CA ASP A 165 18.95 -5.37 -4.22
C ASP A 165 20.12 -5.15 -5.20
N LYS A 166 19.96 -5.60 -6.45
CA LYS A 166 21.00 -5.49 -7.48
C LYS A 166 22.34 -6.15 -7.13
N SER A 167 22.41 -7.03 -6.12
CA SER A 167 23.62 -7.78 -5.82
C SER A 167 23.80 -8.96 -6.78
N GLU A 168 24.97 -9.55 -6.76
CA GLU A 168 25.24 -10.77 -7.51
C GLU A 168 24.66 -12.00 -6.82
N ILE A 169 24.18 -12.94 -7.62
CA ILE A 169 23.73 -14.28 -7.21
C ILE A 169 24.29 -15.32 -8.18
N THR A 170 24.58 -16.50 -7.67
CA THR A 170 24.98 -17.67 -8.47
C THR A 170 23.99 -18.80 -8.20
N ILE A 171 23.34 -19.33 -9.26
CA ILE A 171 22.38 -20.42 -9.17
C ILE A 171 22.76 -21.58 -10.10
N LYS A 172 22.39 -22.80 -9.68
CA LYS A 172 22.60 -24.05 -10.44
C LYS A 172 21.29 -24.72 -10.85
N GLU A 173 20.19 -24.29 -10.29
CA GLU A 173 18.86 -24.82 -10.53
C GLU A 173 17.83 -23.69 -10.46
N GLU A 174 16.61 -23.96 -10.92
CA GLU A 174 15.50 -23.01 -10.78
C GLU A 174 15.36 -22.60 -9.34
N THR A 175 15.36 -21.29 -9.11
CA THR A 175 15.42 -20.71 -7.77
C THR A 175 14.35 -19.63 -7.64
N SER A 176 13.66 -19.61 -6.50
CA SER A 176 12.78 -18.49 -6.11
C SER A 176 13.45 -17.66 -5.02
N ILE A 177 13.34 -16.35 -5.11
CA ILE A 177 13.74 -15.44 -4.03
C ILE A 177 12.57 -14.55 -3.65
N TYR A 178 12.47 -14.28 -2.36
CA TYR A 178 11.36 -13.63 -1.70
C TYR A 178 11.76 -12.25 -1.21
N ALA A 179 10.98 -11.24 -1.56
CA ALA A 179 11.16 -9.89 -1.05
C ALA A 179 11.08 -9.87 0.48
N GLN A 180 12.02 -9.18 1.12
CA GLN A 180 12.04 -8.98 2.56
C GLN A 180 11.61 -7.56 2.90
N TRP A 181 10.73 -7.45 3.89
CA TRP A 181 10.07 -6.20 4.24
C TRP A 181 10.28 -5.84 5.71
N LYS A 182 10.54 -4.58 5.97
CA LYS A 182 10.56 -4.03 7.33
C LYS A 182 9.45 -3.00 7.46
N LEU A 183 8.71 -3.05 8.57
CA LEU A 183 7.67 -2.06 8.86
C LEU A 183 8.26 -0.65 8.87
N LEU A 184 7.63 0.26 8.14
CA LEU A 184 8.01 1.66 8.04
C LEU A 184 7.32 2.43 9.16
N VAL A 185 8.10 2.89 10.14
CA VAL A 185 7.63 3.60 11.31
C VAL A 185 8.45 4.87 11.48
N SER A 186 7.77 6.03 11.61
CA SER A 186 8.41 7.31 11.92
C SER A 186 8.52 7.56 13.42
N GLY A 187 7.65 6.93 14.20
CA GLY A 187 7.65 6.99 15.65
C GLY A 187 6.50 6.21 16.27
N THR A 188 6.43 6.23 17.60
CA THR A 188 5.37 5.57 18.38
C THR A 188 4.86 6.49 19.47
N GLU A 189 3.56 6.42 19.74
CA GLU A 189 2.91 7.10 20.85
C GLU A 189 1.94 6.13 21.51
N ASN A 190 2.04 5.97 22.82
CA ASN A 190 1.24 5.05 23.63
C ASN A 190 1.20 3.60 23.08
N GLY A 191 2.33 3.12 22.52
CA GLY A 191 2.43 1.78 21.91
C GLY A 191 1.93 1.67 20.47
N TYR A 192 1.32 2.71 19.92
CA TYR A 192 0.85 2.77 18.54
C TYR A 192 1.84 3.48 17.64
N SER A 193 2.13 2.89 16.50
CA SER A 193 3.10 3.43 15.53
C SER A 193 2.44 4.40 14.56
N TYR A 194 3.19 5.43 14.17
CA TYR A 194 2.76 6.38 13.13
C TYR A 194 3.79 6.53 12.02
N ILE A 195 3.32 7.05 10.90
CA ILE A 195 4.11 7.42 9.74
C ILE A 195 4.02 8.94 9.49
N ASP A 196 5.17 9.55 9.26
CA ASP A 196 5.28 10.91 8.77
C ASP A 196 5.33 10.88 7.23
N LEU A 197 4.31 11.42 6.60
CA LEU A 197 4.20 11.52 5.15
C LEU A 197 4.74 12.85 4.61
N GLY A 198 5.34 13.71 5.45
CA GLY A 198 5.82 15.02 5.05
C GLY A 198 4.72 15.91 4.46
N LEU A 199 3.53 15.88 5.07
CA LEU A 199 2.39 16.69 4.68
C LEU A 199 2.58 18.15 5.13
N PRO A 200 1.98 19.15 4.45
CA PRO A 200 2.05 20.55 4.84
C PRO A 200 1.55 20.84 6.26
N SER A 201 0.57 20.08 6.75
CA SER A 201 0.05 20.17 8.13
C SER A 201 1.00 19.58 9.19
N GLU A 202 2.08 18.92 8.77
CA GLU A 202 2.96 18.11 9.64
C GLU A 202 2.25 16.97 10.38
N LEU A 203 1.00 16.71 10.04
CA LEU A 203 0.19 15.66 10.64
C LEU A 203 0.77 14.27 10.33
N LYS A 204 0.76 13.41 11.34
CA LYS A 204 1.22 12.03 11.20
C LYS A 204 0.04 11.07 11.27
N TRP A 205 0.11 10.01 10.49
CA TRP A 205 -0.97 9.03 10.38
C TRP A 205 -0.61 7.73 11.08
N SER A 206 -1.56 7.10 11.73
CA SER A 206 -1.37 5.73 12.24
C SER A 206 -1.00 4.80 11.08
N ILE A 207 -0.08 3.86 11.31
CA ILE A 207 0.29 2.86 10.31
C ILE A 207 -0.83 1.85 10.05
N SER A 208 -1.72 1.64 11.01
CA SER A 208 -2.83 0.68 10.96
C SER A 208 -4.15 1.32 11.38
N ASN A 209 -5.28 0.70 11.05
CA ASN A 209 -6.59 1.09 11.56
C ASN A 209 -6.68 0.85 13.08
N VAL A 210 -7.54 1.59 13.76
CA VAL A 210 -7.84 1.37 15.19
C VAL A 210 -8.25 -0.08 15.41
N GLY A 211 -7.64 -0.74 16.40
CA GLY A 211 -7.85 -2.17 16.68
C GLY A 211 -7.02 -3.14 15.83
N ALA A 212 -6.23 -2.65 14.85
CA ALA A 212 -5.35 -3.49 14.05
C ALA A 212 -3.87 -3.33 14.47
N GLY A 213 -3.13 -4.46 14.44
CA GLY A 213 -1.70 -4.48 14.74
C GLY A 213 -0.77 -4.35 13.53
N ILE A 214 -1.32 -4.42 12.31
CA ILE A 214 -0.56 -4.38 11.05
C ILE A 214 -1.25 -3.46 10.04
N PRO A 215 -0.52 -2.89 9.06
CA PRO A 215 -1.08 -1.98 8.07
C PRO A 215 -2.26 -2.52 7.27
N GLU A 216 -2.28 -3.81 6.97
CA GLU A 216 -3.31 -4.49 6.21
C GLU A 216 -4.54 -4.89 7.03
N GLY A 217 -4.46 -4.80 8.37
CA GLY A 217 -5.57 -5.14 9.24
C GLY A 217 -6.76 -4.21 9.04
N THR A 218 -7.96 -4.77 8.93
CA THR A 218 -9.19 -3.97 8.80
C THR A 218 -9.50 -3.17 10.07
N GLY A 219 -8.99 -3.61 11.22
CA GLY A 219 -9.27 -3.02 12.52
C GLY A 219 -10.67 -3.28 13.02
N ASP A 220 -11.03 -2.57 14.08
CA ASP A 220 -12.36 -2.57 14.65
C ASP A 220 -13.28 -1.62 13.89
N TYR A 221 -14.59 -1.83 14.08
CA TYR A 221 -15.63 -1.00 13.50
C TYR A 221 -16.36 -0.28 14.61
N PHE A 222 -16.61 1.00 14.41
CA PHE A 222 -17.28 1.87 15.41
C PHE A 222 -18.50 2.52 14.77
N ALA A 223 -19.57 2.69 15.53
CA ALA A 223 -20.60 3.65 15.17
C ALA A 223 -20.06 5.06 15.49
N TRP A 224 -20.49 6.07 14.73
CA TRP A 224 -19.95 7.41 14.89
C TRP A 224 -20.24 7.99 16.28
N GLY A 225 -19.21 8.46 16.98
CA GLY A 225 -19.31 8.95 18.36
C GLY A 225 -19.45 7.85 19.43
N GLU A 226 -19.18 6.60 19.06
CA GLU A 226 -19.04 5.49 20.02
C GLU A 226 -17.58 5.02 20.06
N THR A 227 -17.11 4.70 21.23
CA THR A 227 -15.69 4.38 21.49
C THR A 227 -15.39 2.88 21.57
N GLU A 228 -16.44 2.05 21.60
CA GLU A 228 -16.34 0.60 21.69
C GLU A 228 -16.96 -0.07 20.45
N PRO A 229 -16.33 -1.13 19.91
CA PRO A 229 -16.90 -1.94 18.86
C PRO A 229 -18.08 -2.75 19.40
N LYS A 230 -19.09 -3.03 18.58
CA LYS A 230 -20.27 -3.77 18.98
C LYS A 230 -20.68 -4.85 17.99
N LYS A 231 -21.59 -5.73 18.39
CA LYS A 231 -22.07 -6.86 17.58
C LYS A 231 -23.09 -6.46 16.54
N GLU A 232 -23.91 -5.45 16.83
CA GLU A 232 -25.01 -5.01 15.97
C GLU A 232 -24.95 -3.49 15.77
N TYR A 233 -25.04 -3.06 14.50
CA TYR A 233 -24.99 -1.69 14.05
C TYR A 233 -26.34 -1.29 13.48
N SER A 234 -27.19 -0.72 14.31
CA SER A 234 -28.55 -0.26 13.98
C SER A 234 -28.93 0.94 14.83
N TRP A 235 -30.00 1.64 14.48
CA TRP A 235 -30.53 2.71 15.32
C TRP A 235 -30.94 2.21 16.71
N ASP A 236 -31.37 0.96 16.82
CA ASP A 236 -31.81 0.36 18.08
C ASP A 236 -30.65 0.15 19.07
N THR A 237 -29.44 0.06 18.57
CA THR A 237 -28.23 -0.13 19.38
C THR A 237 -27.34 1.11 19.45
N TYR A 238 -27.75 2.21 18.78
CA TYR A 238 -26.92 3.41 18.72
C TYR A 238 -27.01 4.22 20.02
N LYS A 239 -25.84 4.48 20.66
CA LYS A 239 -25.68 5.11 21.98
C LYS A 239 -26.41 6.47 22.09
N TRP A 240 -26.35 7.28 21.04
CA TRP A 240 -26.84 8.65 21.03
C TRP A 240 -28.27 8.78 20.45
N CYS A 241 -29.03 7.70 20.47
CA CYS A 241 -30.43 7.68 20.06
C CYS A 241 -31.31 6.98 21.10
N VAL A 242 -32.44 7.54 21.40
CA VAL A 242 -33.41 6.90 22.33
C VAL A 242 -34.17 5.81 21.57
N TYR A 243 -34.12 4.59 22.11
CA TYR A 243 -34.78 3.41 21.58
C TYR A 243 -36.30 3.55 21.46
N GLY A 244 -36.88 3.06 20.38
CA GLY A 244 -38.34 2.79 20.26
C GLY A 244 -39.19 3.89 19.68
N ASN A 245 -38.66 4.96 19.13
CA ASN A 245 -39.41 6.00 18.45
C ASN A 245 -39.22 5.95 16.93
N SER A 246 -40.29 6.17 16.19
CA SER A 246 -40.30 6.20 14.72
C SER A 246 -39.54 7.40 14.12
N VAL A 247 -39.10 8.33 14.96
CA VAL A 247 -38.26 9.48 14.63
C VAL A 247 -36.93 9.30 15.40
N TYR A 248 -35.83 9.55 14.75
CA TYR A 248 -34.50 9.46 15.36
C TYR A 248 -34.38 10.46 16.49
N MET A 249 -34.47 9.99 17.73
CA MET A 249 -34.41 10.84 18.92
C MET A 249 -32.94 10.96 19.37
N MET A 250 -32.23 11.91 18.78
CA MET A 250 -30.83 12.18 19.13
C MET A 250 -30.72 12.78 20.51
N THR A 251 -29.80 12.30 21.31
CA THR A 251 -29.50 12.77 22.66
C THR A 251 -28.20 13.57 22.74
N LYS A 252 -27.39 13.53 21.72
CA LYS A 252 -26.11 14.28 21.60
C LYS A 252 -25.79 14.51 20.12
N TYR A 253 -25.04 15.57 19.81
CA TYR A 253 -24.68 15.98 18.46
C TYR A 253 -25.91 16.22 17.58
N ASN A 254 -26.79 17.04 18.08
CA ASN A 254 -28.06 17.36 17.41
C ASN A 254 -28.17 18.86 17.14
N THR A 255 -28.26 19.22 15.86
CA THR A 255 -28.36 20.60 15.36
C THR A 255 -29.79 20.97 14.95
N ASP A 256 -30.76 20.05 15.05
CA ASP A 256 -32.12 20.26 14.60
C ASP A 256 -33.13 19.59 15.55
N SER A 257 -34.06 20.40 16.08
CA SER A 257 -35.10 19.96 17.02
C SER A 257 -36.05 18.88 16.47
N HIS A 258 -36.08 18.66 15.14
CA HIS A 258 -36.84 17.55 14.54
C HIS A 258 -36.24 16.18 14.86
N TYR A 259 -34.98 16.14 15.22
CA TYR A 259 -34.23 14.89 15.50
C TYR A 259 -34.03 14.62 17.00
N GLY A 260 -34.67 15.40 17.87
CA GLY A 260 -34.63 15.20 19.32
C GLY A 260 -34.85 16.47 20.11
N THR A 261 -35.19 16.32 21.40
CA THR A 261 -35.47 17.44 22.33
C THR A 261 -34.16 18.11 22.84
N VAL A 262 -33.03 17.42 22.78
CA VAL A 262 -31.75 17.98 23.11
C VAL A 262 -31.11 18.51 21.81
N VAL A 263 -30.94 19.82 21.74
CA VAL A 263 -30.26 20.49 20.62
C VAL A 263 -28.99 21.13 21.20
N ASP A 264 -27.85 20.47 21.00
CA ASP A 264 -26.55 20.91 21.54
C ASP A 264 -25.69 21.66 20.52
N ASN A 265 -26.12 21.69 19.24
CA ASN A 265 -25.48 22.36 18.12
C ASN A 265 -24.01 21.91 17.91
N LYS A 266 -23.63 20.72 18.39
CA LYS A 266 -22.30 20.17 18.19
C LYS A 266 -22.20 19.50 16.83
N GLU A 267 -21.27 19.93 16.03
CA GLU A 267 -21.00 19.42 14.68
C GLU A 267 -19.79 18.49 14.63
N PHE A 268 -18.95 18.55 15.65
CA PHE A 268 -17.72 17.75 15.77
C PHE A 268 -17.80 16.89 17.04
N LEU A 269 -17.09 15.75 17.00
CA LEU A 269 -16.99 14.89 18.18
C LEU A 269 -16.28 15.62 19.34
N ASP A 270 -16.85 15.48 20.52
CA ASP A 270 -16.09 15.71 21.75
C ASP A 270 -14.99 14.64 21.87
N ILE A 271 -13.87 15.00 22.43
CA ILE A 271 -12.70 14.11 22.47
C ILE A 271 -12.97 12.81 23.22
N GLU A 272 -13.84 12.82 24.21
CA GLU A 272 -14.26 11.62 24.97
C GLU A 272 -15.10 10.64 24.17
N ASP A 273 -15.69 11.06 23.05
CA ASP A 273 -16.49 10.23 22.14
C ASP A 273 -15.72 9.88 20.86
N ASP A 274 -14.48 10.29 20.76
CA ASP A 274 -13.58 9.94 19.67
C ASP A 274 -12.97 8.55 19.90
N ALA A 275 -13.31 7.58 19.05
CA ALA A 275 -12.86 6.22 19.21
C ALA A 275 -11.33 6.06 19.06
N ALA A 276 -10.66 6.87 18.24
CA ALA A 276 -9.21 6.83 18.15
C ALA A 276 -8.58 7.33 19.45
N HIS A 277 -9.08 8.42 20.02
CA HIS A 277 -8.63 8.93 21.31
C HIS A 277 -8.83 7.90 22.43
N ALA A 278 -10.03 7.34 22.52
CA ALA A 278 -10.38 6.39 23.59
C ALA A 278 -9.53 5.11 23.55
N ASN A 279 -9.21 4.60 22.35
CA ASN A 279 -8.51 3.33 22.18
C ASN A 279 -6.99 3.47 22.06
N MET A 280 -6.48 4.61 21.60
CA MET A 280 -5.06 4.79 21.34
C MET A 280 -4.39 5.82 22.27
N GLY A 281 -5.17 6.63 22.98
CA GLY A 281 -4.69 7.61 23.97
C GLY A 281 -4.65 9.04 23.47
N ASP A 282 -4.20 9.92 24.36
CA ASP A 282 -4.45 11.36 24.34
C ASP A 282 -4.05 12.13 23.08
N LYS A 283 -3.04 11.67 22.36
CA LYS A 283 -2.54 12.36 21.15
C LYS A 283 -3.12 11.80 19.87
N TRP A 284 -4.02 10.84 19.97
CA TRP A 284 -4.69 10.23 18.83
C TRP A 284 -6.11 10.74 18.70
N ARG A 285 -6.58 10.93 17.45
CA ARG A 285 -7.96 11.31 17.15
C ARG A 285 -8.40 10.82 15.79
N MET A 286 -9.67 10.87 15.53
CA MET A 286 -10.23 10.70 14.20
C MET A 286 -9.84 11.87 13.29
N PRO A 287 -9.56 11.61 12.00
CA PRO A 287 -9.23 12.65 11.05
C PRO A 287 -10.45 13.50 10.67
N THR A 288 -10.17 14.72 10.21
CA THR A 288 -11.13 15.59 9.53
C THR A 288 -11.21 15.26 8.03
N GLY A 289 -12.24 15.78 7.35
CA GLY A 289 -12.34 15.69 5.89
C GLY A 289 -11.18 16.38 5.17
N ASN A 290 -10.76 17.55 5.67
CA ASN A 290 -9.65 18.30 5.08
C ASN A 290 -8.32 17.56 5.12
N GLU A 291 -8.06 16.78 6.15
CA GLU A 291 -6.85 15.98 6.27
C GLU A 291 -6.81 14.81 5.26
N TYR A 292 -7.95 14.22 4.94
CA TYR A 292 -8.02 13.28 3.81
C TYR A 292 -7.84 13.98 2.46
N VAL A 293 -8.36 15.20 2.29
CA VAL A 293 -8.11 16.02 1.08
C VAL A 293 -6.61 16.33 0.94
N GLU A 294 -5.93 16.59 2.06
CA GLU A 294 -4.48 16.78 2.05
C GLU A 294 -3.73 15.53 1.56
N LEU A 295 -4.13 14.33 2.02
CA LEU A 295 -3.59 13.07 1.50
C LEU A 295 -3.79 12.93 -0.02
N LEU A 296 -4.96 13.29 -0.55
CA LEU A 296 -5.24 13.24 -1.98
C LEU A 296 -4.32 14.15 -2.77
N ASN A 297 -4.08 15.35 -2.27
CA ASN A 297 -3.29 16.37 -2.96
C ASN A 297 -1.79 16.07 -2.89
N HIS A 298 -1.30 15.53 -1.78
CA HIS A 298 0.13 15.38 -1.51
C HIS A 298 0.66 13.95 -1.62
N CYS A 299 -0.21 12.96 -1.87
CA CYS A 299 0.19 11.58 -2.05
C CYS A 299 -0.23 11.02 -3.43
N THR A 300 0.44 9.95 -3.85
CA THR A 300 -0.01 9.09 -4.95
C THR A 300 -0.77 7.91 -4.37
N TRP A 301 -1.82 7.47 -5.07
CA TRP A 301 -2.70 6.42 -4.64
C TRP A 301 -2.65 5.27 -5.64
N THR A 302 -2.22 4.09 -5.20
CA THR A 302 -2.10 2.90 -6.04
C THR A 302 -2.93 1.78 -5.44
N TRP A 303 -3.94 1.30 -6.18
CA TRP A 303 -4.70 0.13 -5.76
C TRP A 303 -3.82 -1.12 -5.80
N ALA A 304 -3.81 -1.88 -4.72
CA ALA A 304 -2.93 -3.02 -4.55
C ALA A 304 -3.57 -4.10 -3.68
N SER A 305 -3.09 -5.33 -3.80
CA SER A 305 -3.38 -6.39 -2.84
C SER A 305 -2.12 -6.63 -2.00
N GLN A 306 -2.26 -6.62 -0.69
CA GLN A 306 -1.17 -6.76 0.26
C GLN A 306 -1.57 -7.82 1.30
N ASN A 307 -0.81 -8.93 1.38
CA ASN A 307 -1.19 -10.12 2.16
C ASN A 307 -2.63 -10.61 1.89
N GLY A 308 -3.08 -10.54 0.63
CA GLY A 308 -4.43 -10.93 0.23
C GLY A 308 -5.54 -9.93 0.57
N ILE A 309 -5.22 -8.79 1.17
CA ILE A 309 -6.15 -7.70 1.47
C ILE A 309 -6.00 -6.61 0.41
N ASN A 310 -7.09 -6.27 -0.24
CA ASN A 310 -7.12 -5.17 -1.20
C ASN A 310 -7.22 -3.81 -0.48
N GLY A 311 -6.66 -2.79 -1.11
CA GLY A 311 -6.66 -1.44 -0.57
C GLY A 311 -5.82 -0.47 -1.40
N TYR A 312 -5.52 0.68 -0.84
CA TYR A 312 -4.63 1.66 -1.46
C TYR A 312 -3.29 1.77 -0.75
N ILE A 313 -2.21 1.69 -1.51
CA ILE A 313 -0.92 2.21 -1.11
C ILE A 313 -0.97 3.72 -1.33
N VAL A 314 -0.90 4.47 -0.23
CA VAL A 314 -0.86 5.93 -0.21
C VAL A 314 0.58 6.35 0.02
N LYS A 315 1.25 6.85 -1.02
CA LYS A 315 2.67 7.19 -1.00
C LYS A 315 2.87 8.70 -1.13
N SER A 316 3.58 9.27 -0.19
CA SER A 316 3.94 10.68 -0.17
C SER A 316 4.76 11.08 -1.40
N LYS A 317 4.40 12.22 -2.00
CA LYS A 317 5.19 12.87 -3.07
C LYS A 317 6.39 13.62 -2.51
N THR A 318 6.41 13.93 -1.20
CA THR A 318 7.43 14.74 -0.54
C THR A 318 8.62 13.90 -0.08
N ASN A 319 8.38 12.83 0.69
CA ASN A 319 9.45 12.05 1.31
C ASN A 319 9.47 10.57 0.86
N GLY A 320 8.50 10.14 0.03
CA GLY A 320 8.41 8.77 -0.46
C GLY A 320 7.88 7.74 0.55
N ASN A 321 7.63 8.13 1.79
CA ASN A 321 7.02 7.26 2.79
C ASN A 321 5.61 6.86 2.37
N SER A 322 5.15 5.70 2.82
CA SER A 322 3.85 5.19 2.43
C SER A 322 3.11 4.52 3.58
N MET A 323 1.79 4.52 3.50
CA MET A 323 0.91 3.71 4.34
C MET A 323 -0.03 2.88 3.46
N PHE A 324 -0.66 1.87 4.04
CA PHE A 324 -1.69 1.08 3.37
C PHE A 324 -3.05 1.35 4.00
N LEU A 325 -4.05 1.67 3.18
CA LEU A 325 -5.45 1.82 3.59
C LEU A 325 -6.24 0.61 3.09
N PRO A 326 -6.56 -0.39 3.93
CA PRO A 326 -7.31 -1.55 3.52
C PRO A 326 -8.75 -1.21 3.13
N ALA A 327 -9.27 -1.91 2.13
CA ALA A 327 -10.68 -1.87 1.77
C ALA A 327 -11.50 -2.65 2.82
N ALA A 328 -11.66 -2.04 4.00
CA ALA A 328 -12.20 -2.67 5.19
C ALA A 328 -13.72 -2.95 5.11
N GLY A 329 -14.43 -2.36 4.12
CA GLY A 329 -15.88 -2.44 4.09
C GLY A 329 -16.55 -1.68 5.23
N TRP A 330 -17.76 -2.04 5.56
CA TRP A 330 -18.57 -1.47 6.63
C TRP A 330 -19.40 -2.54 7.33
N LYS A 331 -20.04 -2.20 8.46
CA LYS A 331 -20.99 -3.08 9.16
C LYS A 331 -22.38 -2.47 9.22
N TYR A 332 -23.37 -3.32 8.96
CA TYR A 332 -24.80 -3.03 9.12
C TYR A 332 -25.46 -4.21 9.80
N LYS A 333 -26.24 -3.97 10.85
CA LYS A 333 -26.75 -5.01 11.74
C LYS A 333 -25.59 -5.90 12.22
N THR A 334 -25.68 -7.20 12.02
CA THR A 334 -24.65 -8.17 12.40
C THR A 334 -23.71 -8.56 11.24
N GLY A 335 -23.96 -8.01 10.03
CA GLY A 335 -23.23 -8.34 8.81
C GLY A 335 -22.06 -7.39 8.53
N SER A 336 -21.07 -7.89 7.79
CA SER A 336 -20.00 -7.09 7.18
C SER A 336 -20.24 -7.02 5.69
N GLU A 337 -20.14 -5.82 5.12
CA GLU A 337 -20.44 -5.55 3.72
C GLU A 337 -19.20 -5.02 3.00
N SER A 338 -19.01 -5.43 1.75
CA SER A 338 -18.02 -4.86 0.83
C SER A 338 -16.55 -4.95 1.28
N VAL A 339 -16.20 -5.84 2.20
CA VAL A 339 -14.81 -6.09 2.60
C VAL A 339 -13.97 -6.51 1.37
N SER A 340 -12.75 -6.04 1.26
CA SER A 340 -11.83 -6.19 0.12
C SER A 340 -12.30 -5.56 -1.20
N LYS A 341 -13.42 -4.83 -1.19
CA LYS A 341 -13.94 -4.11 -2.36
C LYS A 341 -13.96 -2.60 -2.15
N TRP A 342 -14.34 -2.16 -0.96
CA TRP A 342 -14.55 -0.76 -0.60
C TRP A 342 -13.89 -0.45 0.74
N GLY A 343 -13.30 0.74 0.87
CA GLY A 343 -12.88 1.31 2.14
C GLY A 343 -13.88 2.37 2.59
N PHE A 344 -14.29 2.30 3.85
CA PHE A 344 -15.15 3.28 4.51
C PHE A 344 -14.54 3.67 5.84
N TYR A 345 -14.27 4.95 6.01
CA TYR A 345 -13.54 5.49 7.15
C TYR A 345 -14.29 6.68 7.74
N TRP A 346 -14.67 6.62 9.01
CA TRP A 346 -15.31 7.74 9.69
C TRP A 346 -14.41 8.97 9.75
N LEU A 347 -15.06 10.14 9.61
CA LEU A 347 -14.52 11.46 9.91
C LEU A 347 -15.11 11.98 11.21
N ASN A 348 -14.49 12.99 11.83
CA ASN A 348 -14.88 13.50 13.13
C ASN A 348 -16.11 14.43 13.13
N SER A 349 -16.78 14.66 11.99
CA SER A 349 -17.81 15.67 11.85
C SER A 349 -19.14 15.15 11.34
N LEU A 350 -20.21 15.84 11.75
CA LEU A 350 -21.57 15.67 11.23
C LEU A 350 -21.76 16.38 9.89
N THR A 351 -22.79 15.95 9.16
CA THR A 351 -23.34 16.73 8.05
C THR A 351 -24.51 17.61 8.54
N THR A 352 -24.24 18.89 8.72
CA THR A 352 -25.25 19.86 9.18
C THR A 352 -26.19 20.30 8.08
N ALA A 353 -25.77 20.21 6.82
CA ALA A 353 -26.57 20.63 5.67
C ALA A 353 -27.77 19.73 5.37
N ILE A 354 -27.79 18.48 5.91
CA ILE A 354 -28.80 17.48 5.55
C ILE A 354 -29.55 16.96 6.77
N SER A 355 -28.87 16.43 7.76
CA SER A 355 -29.48 15.85 8.95
C SER A 355 -28.40 15.52 10.01
N PRO A 356 -28.65 15.87 11.28
CA PRO A 356 -27.77 15.47 12.38
C PRO A 356 -27.76 13.95 12.64
N ALA A 357 -28.65 13.19 12.00
CA ALA A 357 -28.61 11.73 12.05
C ALA A 357 -27.50 11.11 11.18
N ASN A 358 -26.83 11.92 10.37
CA ASN A 358 -25.78 11.49 9.48
C ASN A 358 -24.43 12.11 9.86
N ALA A 359 -23.35 11.37 9.61
CA ALA A 359 -21.99 11.84 9.77
C ALA A 359 -21.20 11.64 8.49
N TYR A 360 -20.16 12.43 8.32
CA TYR A 360 -19.27 12.33 7.18
C TYR A 360 -18.35 11.13 7.31
N TYR A 361 -18.08 10.50 6.16
CA TYR A 361 -17.10 9.45 6.03
C TYR A 361 -16.34 9.58 4.72
N TRP A 362 -15.14 9.03 4.68
CA TRP A 362 -14.33 8.87 3.49
C TRP A 362 -14.59 7.51 2.87
N LYS A 363 -14.72 7.44 1.54
CA LYS A 363 -14.86 6.17 0.82
C LYS A 363 -13.93 6.07 -0.39
N PHE A 364 -13.53 4.84 -0.71
CA PHE A 364 -12.81 4.50 -1.93
C PHE A 364 -13.13 3.07 -2.39
N TYR A 365 -12.88 2.79 -3.66
CA TYR A 365 -13.06 1.47 -4.28
C TYR A 365 -12.09 1.26 -5.46
N SER A 366 -11.98 -0.01 -5.95
CA SER A 366 -10.89 -0.48 -6.82
C SER A 366 -10.90 0.04 -8.25
N GLU A 367 -12.01 0.60 -8.77
CA GLU A 367 -12.12 0.91 -10.19
C GLU A 367 -12.71 2.26 -10.52
N PRO A 368 -12.52 2.73 -11.77
CA PRO A 368 -11.80 3.95 -12.12
C PRO A 368 -12.59 5.22 -11.84
N TYR A 369 -13.54 5.14 -10.96
CA TYR A 369 -14.24 6.30 -10.40
C TYR A 369 -13.33 7.08 -9.44
N LYS A 370 -12.09 7.22 -9.88
CA LYS A 370 -11.04 8.11 -9.39
C LYS A 370 -11.51 9.57 -9.30
N TYR A 371 -12.77 9.85 -9.57
CA TYR A 371 -13.27 11.18 -9.84
C TYR A 371 -14.45 11.62 -9.00
N GLN A 372 -14.74 11.00 -7.89
CA GLN A 372 -15.59 11.71 -6.96
C GLN A 372 -14.77 12.41 -5.90
N TYR A 373 -14.22 13.53 -6.33
CA TYR A 373 -13.59 14.56 -5.51
C TYR A 373 -14.57 15.30 -4.59
N ASP A 374 -15.78 14.84 -4.46
CA ASP A 374 -16.73 15.32 -3.46
C ASP A 374 -16.57 14.44 -2.22
N HIS A 375 -15.78 14.84 -1.42
CA HIS A 375 -14.85 14.47 -0.41
C HIS A 375 -15.48 13.91 0.85
N HIS A 376 -16.73 14.06 1.03
CA HIS A 376 -17.48 13.66 2.22
C HIS A 376 -18.80 13.10 1.75
N ASP A 377 -18.85 11.79 1.63
CA ASP A 377 -20.17 11.15 1.62
C ASP A 377 -20.64 11.07 3.07
N TYR A 378 -21.93 10.92 3.25
CA TYR A 378 -22.53 10.89 4.58
C TYR A 378 -23.52 9.73 4.68
N THR A 379 -23.65 9.20 5.87
CA THR A 379 -24.59 8.12 6.15
C THR A 379 -24.99 8.13 7.62
N GLY A 380 -25.98 7.31 7.95
CA GLY A 380 -26.47 7.17 9.31
C GLY A 380 -25.36 6.83 10.30
N ARG A 381 -25.28 7.55 11.40
CA ARG A 381 -24.23 7.43 12.42
C ARG A 381 -24.13 6.05 13.06
N TYR A 382 -25.15 5.22 12.95
CA TYR A 382 -25.20 3.87 13.51
C TYR A 382 -24.40 2.82 12.75
N TYR A 383 -23.99 3.09 11.50
CA TYR A 383 -23.19 2.15 10.73
C TYR A 383 -21.83 1.93 11.39
N GLY A 384 -21.30 0.72 11.29
CA GLY A 384 -19.96 0.40 11.75
C GLY A 384 -18.95 0.66 10.64
N MET A 385 -18.05 1.63 10.82
CA MET A 385 -16.95 1.89 9.92
C MET A 385 -15.63 1.89 10.69
N THR A 386 -14.55 1.66 9.96
CA THR A 386 -13.22 1.70 10.56
C THR A 386 -12.70 3.13 10.67
N ILE A 387 -11.59 3.30 11.40
CA ILE A 387 -10.94 4.59 11.63
C ILE A 387 -9.45 4.44 11.34
N ARG A 388 -8.92 5.33 10.52
CA ARG A 388 -7.48 5.55 10.41
C ARG A 388 -7.14 6.79 11.23
N ALA A 389 -6.59 6.58 12.41
CA ALA A 389 -6.28 7.65 13.35
C ALA A 389 -5.14 8.55 12.85
N VAL A 390 -5.18 9.80 13.29
CA VAL A 390 -4.10 10.76 13.16
C VAL A 390 -3.47 11.04 14.51
N TYR A 391 -2.16 11.22 14.53
CA TYR A 391 -1.39 11.66 15.67
C TYR A 391 -1.26 13.18 15.62
N ALA A 392 -1.80 13.85 16.62
CA ALA A 392 -1.77 15.30 16.74
C ALA A 392 -1.30 15.72 18.13
N GLU A 393 -0.50 16.77 18.19
CA GLU A 393 -0.28 17.47 19.45
C GLU A 393 -1.46 18.36 19.76
N PHE A 394 -1.74 18.57 21.04
CA PHE A 394 -2.88 19.38 21.48
C PHE A 394 -2.40 20.62 22.22
N ALA A 395 -3.08 21.74 21.95
CA ALA A 395 -3.05 22.91 22.78
C ALA A 395 -4.14 22.80 23.86
N ILE A 396 -3.79 23.13 25.08
CA ILE A 396 -4.71 23.21 26.21
C ILE A 396 -5.15 24.68 26.36
N ILE A 397 -6.44 24.92 26.20
CA ILE A 397 -7.06 26.23 26.41
C ILE A 397 -7.64 26.24 27.82
N THR A 398 -7.03 27.02 28.70
CA THR A 398 -7.49 27.20 30.09
C THR A 398 -8.31 28.49 30.18
N PHE A 399 -9.48 28.39 30.79
CA PHE A 399 -10.39 29.53 30.98
C PHE A 399 -10.24 30.05 32.40
N ASN A 400 -10.08 31.38 32.55
CA ASN A 400 -9.99 32.07 33.82
C ASN A 400 -11.15 33.05 33.97
N ALA A 401 -11.89 32.95 35.07
CA ALA A 401 -13.06 33.78 35.33
C ALA A 401 -12.77 35.27 35.43
N ASN A 402 -11.51 35.65 35.67
CA ASN A 402 -11.04 37.07 35.76
C ASN A 402 -11.92 37.97 36.64
N GLY A 403 -12.11 37.53 37.88
CA GLY A 403 -12.98 38.20 38.85
C GLY A 403 -14.47 37.82 38.75
N GLY A 404 -14.84 36.89 37.88
CA GLY A 404 -16.15 36.21 37.90
C GLY A 404 -16.12 34.98 38.80
N GLU A 405 -17.25 34.29 38.88
CA GLU A 405 -17.51 33.08 39.67
C GLU A 405 -17.86 31.91 38.72
N GLY A 406 -17.72 30.66 39.20
CA GLY A 406 -17.98 29.44 38.46
C GLY A 406 -16.69 28.72 38.07
N GLU A 407 -16.86 27.59 37.36
CA GLU A 407 -15.76 26.76 36.86
C GLU A 407 -16.00 26.40 35.40
N MET A 408 -14.93 26.32 34.62
CA MET A 408 -14.94 25.80 33.28
C MET A 408 -13.81 24.76 33.12
N PRO A 409 -14.08 23.61 32.52
CA PRO A 409 -13.03 22.66 32.19
C PRO A 409 -12.07 23.26 31.14
N ALA A 410 -10.82 22.82 31.15
CA ALA A 410 -9.91 23.16 30.07
C ALA A 410 -10.40 22.53 28.77
N GLN A 411 -10.33 23.28 27.67
CA GLN A 411 -10.64 22.79 26.33
C GLN A 411 -9.39 22.30 25.65
N LYS A 412 -9.40 21.06 25.15
CA LYS A 412 -8.31 20.46 24.42
C LYS A 412 -8.57 20.64 22.93
N MET A 413 -7.65 21.28 22.21
CA MET A 413 -7.74 21.53 20.76
C MET A 413 -6.52 20.96 20.06
N ALA A 414 -6.72 20.26 18.94
CA ALA A 414 -5.61 19.78 18.12
C ALA A 414 -4.83 20.95 17.52
N ILE A 415 -3.51 20.91 17.62
CA ILE A 415 -2.64 21.90 16.98
C ILE A 415 -2.79 21.76 15.45
N GLY A 416 -2.96 22.89 14.77
CA GLY A 416 -3.19 22.93 13.32
C GLY A 416 -4.65 22.87 12.90
N GLU A 417 -5.59 22.56 13.81
CA GLU A 417 -7.02 22.54 13.53
C GLU A 417 -7.74 23.81 14.00
N SER A 418 -8.80 24.14 13.26
CA SER A 418 -9.70 25.24 13.63
C SER A 418 -10.89 24.71 14.39
N GLN A 419 -11.09 25.14 15.62
CA GLN A 419 -12.19 24.72 16.49
C GLN A 419 -12.78 25.90 17.23
N ALA A 420 -14.10 25.88 17.49
CA ALA A 420 -14.79 26.91 18.26
C ALA A 420 -14.42 26.85 19.76
N LEU A 421 -14.26 28.02 20.35
CA LEU A 421 -14.16 28.15 21.81
C LEU A 421 -15.49 27.72 22.46
N MET A 422 -15.39 27.09 23.64
CA MET A 422 -16.55 26.73 24.46
C MET A 422 -17.32 27.97 24.90
N SER A 423 -18.63 27.80 25.12
CA SER A 423 -19.46 28.83 25.75
C SER A 423 -18.92 29.23 27.11
N ASN A 424 -19.04 30.52 27.42
CA ASN A 424 -18.73 31.00 28.77
C ASN A 424 -19.72 30.43 29.79
N ALA A 425 -19.23 29.82 30.87
CA ALA A 425 -19.99 29.37 32.01
C ALA A 425 -19.74 30.19 33.29
N PHE A 426 -18.84 31.19 33.23
CA PHE A 426 -18.62 32.09 34.34
C PHE A 426 -19.68 33.14 34.44
N THR A 427 -19.96 33.60 35.64
CA THR A 427 -20.87 34.72 35.92
C THR A 427 -20.15 35.77 36.77
N ARG A 428 -20.59 37.01 36.64
CA ARG A 428 -20.11 38.11 37.51
C ARG A 428 -21.24 39.06 37.81
N ALA A 429 -21.59 39.17 39.07
CA ALA A 429 -22.74 39.99 39.52
C ALA A 429 -22.60 41.45 39.05
N GLY A 430 -23.61 41.97 38.33
CA GLY A 430 -23.65 43.34 37.78
C GLY A 430 -22.69 43.56 36.60
N TYR A 431 -22.29 42.49 35.91
CA TYR A 431 -21.48 42.59 34.70
C TYR A 431 -21.96 41.61 33.62
N ASN A 432 -21.82 42.03 32.39
CA ASN A 432 -22.05 41.22 31.22
C ASN A 432 -20.73 40.70 30.67
N PHE A 433 -20.66 39.44 30.28
CA PHE A 433 -19.52 38.86 29.57
C PHE A 433 -19.41 39.47 28.17
N THR A 434 -18.21 39.89 27.76
CA THR A 434 -17.98 40.52 26.45
C THR A 434 -17.05 39.73 25.53
N GLY A 435 -16.42 38.67 26.04
CA GLY A 435 -15.50 37.84 25.28
C GLY A 435 -14.28 37.43 26.12
N TRP A 436 -13.33 36.87 25.45
CA TRP A 436 -12.08 36.35 26.02
C TRP A 436 -10.89 37.23 25.64
N ASN A 437 -9.85 37.24 26.45
CA ASN A 437 -8.58 37.87 26.11
C ASN A 437 -7.40 37.07 26.66
N THR A 438 -6.25 37.08 26.00
CA THR A 438 -5.02 36.41 26.48
C THR A 438 -4.37 37.12 27.66
N ALA A 439 -4.78 38.35 28.00
CA ALA A 439 -4.36 39.10 29.16
C ALA A 439 -5.56 39.46 30.03
N PRO A 440 -5.42 39.43 31.37
CA PRO A 440 -6.53 39.69 32.31
C PRO A 440 -7.06 41.13 32.21
N ASP A 441 -6.22 42.07 31.82
CA ASP A 441 -6.54 43.50 31.65
C ASP A 441 -7.08 43.87 30.27
N GLY A 442 -7.27 42.87 29.40
CA GLY A 442 -7.78 43.06 28.04
C GLY A 442 -6.76 43.59 27.03
N SER A 443 -5.49 43.74 27.40
CA SER A 443 -4.42 44.26 26.54
C SER A 443 -3.87 43.26 25.53
N GLY A 444 -4.20 41.96 25.69
CA GLY A 444 -3.75 40.86 24.82
C GLY A 444 -4.63 40.66 23.57
N THR A 445 -4.58 39.47 23.02
CA THR A 445 -5.42 39.10 21.87
C THR A 445 -6.84 38.81 22.35
N ALA A 446 -7.81 39.50 21.75
CA ALA A 446 -9.22 39.32 22.04
C ALA A 446 -9.85 38.22 21.18
N TYR A 447 -10.77 37.46 21.76
CA TYR A 447 -11.58 36.44 21.10
C TYR A 447 -13.05 36.62 21.49
N ALA A 448 -13.93 36.50 20.50
CA ALA A 448 -15.37 36.44 20.76
C ALA A 448 -15.76 35.08 21.38
N GLU A 449 -16.93 35.06 22.02
CA GLU A 449 -17.55 33.79 22.42
C GLU A 449 -17.80 32.92 21.17
N HIS A 450 -17.51 31.63 21.25
CA HIS A 450 -17.59 30.68 20.13
C HIS A 450 -16.69 31.01 18.92
N GLN A 451 -15.74 31.92 19.07
CA GLN A 451 -14.82 32.19 17.98
C GLN A 451 -14.06 30.93 17.59
N ILE A 452 -14.00 30.64 16.29
CA ILE A 452 -13.14 29.59 15.75
C ILE A 452 -11.69 30.05 15.81
N ILE A 453 -10.85 29.28 16.50
CA ILE A 453 -9.41 29.54 16.62
C ILE A 453 -8.60 28.32 16.19
N ASN A 454 -7.35 28.53 15.79
CA ASN A 454 -6.37 27.49 15.51
C ASN A 454 -5.15 27.69 16.42
N PRO A 455 -5.19 27.15 17.65
CA PRO A 455 -4.10 27.36 18.59
C PRO A 455 -2.86 26.56 18.18
N GLN A 456 -1.69 27.19 18.25
CA GLN A 456 -0.40 26.54 18.01
C GLN A 456 0.31 26.15 19.31
N GLN A 457 -0.22 26.55 20.47
CA GLN A 457 0.32 26.31 21.79
C GLN A 457 -0.77 26.48 22.85
N ASN A 458 -0.48 26.05 24.07
CA ASN A 458 -1.38 26.27 25.20
C ASN A 458 -1.69 27.76 25.38
N LEU A 459 -2.97 28.07 25.64
CA LEU A 459 -3.46 29.43 25.87
C LEU A 459 -4.20 29.48 27.21
N THR A 460 -4.05 30.62 27.91
CA THR A 460 -4.95 31.00 28.99
C THR A 460 -5.83 32.15 28.52
N LEU A 461 -7.13 32.00 28.57
CA LEU A 461 -8.11 32.99 28.17
C LEU A 461 -8.83 33.54 29.39
N TYR A 462 -8.77 34.83 29.56
CA TYR A 462 -9.38 35.55 30.69
C TYR A 462 -10.70 36.15 30.25
N ALA A 463 -11.77 35.88 30.98
CA ALA A 463 -13.07 36.46 30.72
C ALA A 463 -13.00 37.99 30.82
N GLN A 464 -13.59 38.65 29.85
CA GLN A 464 -13.70 40.11 29.84
C GLN A 464 -15.13 40.52 30.22
N TRP A 465 -15.20 41.51 31.09
CA TRP A 465 -16.45 41.90 31.70
C TRP A 465 -16.73 43.40 31.50
N LYS A 466 -17.98 43.76 31.18
CA LYS A 466 -18.45 45.12 31.15
C LYS A 466 -19.58 45.26 32.18
N ARG A 467 -19.57 46.34 32.96
CA ARG A 467 -20.67 46.59 33.92
C ARG A 467 -22.01 46.71 33.23
N GLU A 468 -23.01 46.16 33.87
CA GLU A 468 -24.40 46.32 33.39
C GLU A 468 -24.81 47.79 33.49
N PRO A 469 -25.58 48.27 32.50
CA PRO A 469 -26.15 49.60 32.59
C PRO A 469 -27.09 49.69 33.78
N VAL A 470 -27.04 50.84 34.48
CA VAL A 470 -27.93 51.12 35.59
C VAL A 470 -29.15 51.88 35.09
N VAL A 471 -30.36 51.39 35.46
CA VAL A 471 -31.60 52.13 35.19
C VAL A 471 -31.81 53.20 36.21
N VAL A 472 -31.83 54.44 35.80
CA VAL A 472 -32.19 55.58 36.66
C VAL A 472 -33.62 55.95 36.40
N THR A 473 -34.44 55.90 37.43
CA THR A 473 -35.85 56.33 37.40
C THR A 473 -35.98 57.70 38.07
N PHE A 474 -36.84 58.55 37.55
CA PHE A 474 -37.06 59.87 38.04
C PHE A 474 -38.41 59.97 38.75
N ASP A 475 -38.40 60.45 39.97
CA ASP A 475 -39.65 60.69 40.77
C ASP A 475 -39.91 62.19 40.80
N ALA A 476 -41.11 62.62 40.43
CA ALA A 476 -41.51 64.00 40.41
C ALA A 476 -41.69 64.62 41.84
N ASN A 477 -41.56 63.81 42.90
CA ASN A 477 -41.62 64.21 44.33
C ASN A 477 -42.69 65.21 44.65
N GLY A 478 -43.94 64.97 44.17
CA GLY A 478 -45.16 65.82 44.37
C GLY A 478 -45.37 66.84 43.25
N GLY A 479 -44.51 66.95 42.28
CA GLY A 479 -44.69 67.73 41.03
C GLY A 479 -45.61 66.97 40.05
N SER A 480 -45.88 67.58 38.90
CA SER A 480 -46.64 66.99 37.80
C SER A 480 -45.76 66.68 36.63
N GLY A 481 -46.01 65.53 35.98
CA GLY A 481 -45.26 65.06 34.80
C GLY A 481 -44.59 63.71 35.07
N SER A 482 -44.15 63.05 34.03
CA SER A 482 -43.35 61.78 34.10
C SER A 482 -42.14 61.91 33.19
N MET A 483 -41.06 61.31 33.65
CA MET A 483 -39.83 61.10 32.85
C MET A 483 -39.65 59.63 32.63
N GLU A 484 -39.27 59.26 31.41
CA GLU A 484 -38.94 57.85 31.11
C GLU A 484 -37.63 57.45 31.79
N PRO A 485 -37.57 56.22 32.31
CA PRO A 485 -36.35 55.68 32.87
C PRO A 485 -35.18 55.73 31.84
N GLN A 486 -33.98 56.06 32.29
CA GLN A 486 -32.81 56.13 31.44
C GLN A 486 -31.76 55.10 31.87
N LEU A 487 -31.10 54.48 30.85
CA LEU A 487 -29.96 53.59 31.04
C LEU A 487 -28.67 54.39 31.10
N PHE A 488 -27.92 54.28 32.19
CA PHE A 488 -26.62 54.86 32.37
C PHE A 488 -25.53 53.82 32.34
N ASP A 489 -24.51 54.02 31.54
CA ASP A 489 -23.31 53.21 31.55
C ASP A 489 -22.45 53.65 32.77
N PRO A 490 -22.23 52.74 33.79
CA PRO A 490 -21.53 53.13 35.01
C PRO A 490 -20.07 53.50 34.79
N GLU A 491 -19.50 53.26 33.59
CA GLU A 491 -18.10 53.53 33.26
C GLU A 491 -17.96 54.82 32.45
N VAL A 492 -19.04 55.46 32.10
CA VAL A 492 -19.04 56.71 31.29
C VAL A 492 -19.79 57.84 32.06
N LEU A 493 -19.14 58.98 32.16
CA LEU A 493 -19.77 60.18 32.69
C LEU A 493 -20.87 60.64 31.75
N GLN A 494 -22.12 60.57 32.18
CA GLN A 494 -23.29 60.94 31.38
C GLN A 494 -24.08 62.06 32.10
N ALA A 495 -24.62 63.01 31.32
CA ALA A 495 -25.49 64.05 31.88
C ALA A 495 -26.91 63.51 32.13
N LEU A 496 -27.55 63.97 33.23
CA LEU A 496 -28.95 63.77 33.43
C LEU A 496 -29.74 64.53 32.37
N PRO A 497 -30.89 64.03 31.96
CA PRO A 497 -31.78 64.73 31.02
C PRO A 497 -32.21 66.05 31.63
N ALA A 498 -32.41 67.07 30.75
CA ALA A 498 -32.81 68.42 31.16
C ALA A 498 -34.31 68.47 31.46
#